data_05874ff7cc1bc2de549f6bcece7110f1
#
_entry.id   05874ff7cc1bc2de549f6bcece7110f1
#
_cell.length_a   1.000
_cell.length_b   1.000
_cell.length_c   1.000
_cell.angle_alpha   90.00
_cell.angle_beta   90.00
_cell.angle_gamma   90.00
#
_symmetry.space_group_name_H-M   'P 1'
#
loop_
_entity.id
_entity.type
_entity.pdbx_description
1 polymer ?
#
loop_
_entity_poly.entity_id
_entity_poly.type
_entity_poly.pdbx_seq_one_letter_code
_entity_poly.pdbx_strand_id
1 'polypeptide(L)'
;MSPSTLTDPLLREVPVLATSDPLDDAVRKIIASDLPALPVVDGDGAYRGIFGEREFITAVFPGYLGELKHAGFVPRSLERSLEKRAGCGLEPVRDWMNTEHVEVGPDFSDAQVAEIFLHHRVLLVPVTDNHRVLGVITRNDFFRALAGRVLDA
;
A
#
# COMPACT_ATOMS: atom_id res chain seq x y z
N MET A 1 11.47 -27.64 5.18
CA MET A 1 11.18 -26.24 4.96
C MET A 1 10.61 -26.05 3.55
N SER A 2 9.52 -25.36 3.47
CA SER A 2 8.88 -25.15 2.18
C SER A 2 9.33 -23.80 1.61
N PRO A 3 10.19 -23.79 0.61
CA PRO A 3 10.55 -22.54 -0.03
C PRO A 3 9.36 -21.96 -0.77
N SER A 4 9.38 -20.66 -0.93
CA SER A 4 8.41 -19.95 -1.76
C SER A 4 8.76 -20.17 -3.21
N THR A 5 8.17 -21.17 -3.86
CA THR A 5 8.47 -21.43 -5.25
C THR A 5 7.68 -20.52 -6.19
N LEU A 6 6.51 -20.08 -5.74
CA LEU A 6 5.64 -19.21 -6.53
C LEU A 6 5.98 -17.74 -6.31
N THR A 7 6.20 -17.36 -5.06
CA THR A 7 6.29 -15.95 -4.67
C THR A 7 7.70 -15.39 -4.65
N ASP A 8 8.74 -16.20 -4.46
CA ASP A 8 10.12 -15.71 -4.47
C ASP A 8 10.45 -14.84 -5.69
N PRO A 9 10.15 -15.28 -6.93
CA PRO A 9 10.47 -14.46 -8.08
C PRO A 9 9.60 -13.21 -8.22
N LEU A 10 8.57 -13.07 -7.40
CA LEU A 10 7.68 -11.92 -7.44
C LEU A 10 8.16 -10.77 -6.56
N LEU A 11 9.15 -11.00 -5.72
CA LEU A 11 9.69 -9.96 -4.85
C LEU A 11 10.29 -8.85 -5.70
N ARG A 12 9.79 -7.64 -5.52
CA ARG A 12 10.27 -6.45 -6.22
C ARG A 12 10.97 -5.53 -5.25
N GLU A 13 12.15 -5.06 -5.61
CA GLU A 13 12.74 -3.91 -4.93
C GLU A 13 11.97 -2.67 -5.35
N VAL A 14 11.62 -1.84 -4.38
CA VAL A 14 10.81 -0.64 -4.61
C VAL A 14 11.38 0.51 -3.82
N PRO A 15 11.14 1.76 -4.26
CA PRO A 15 11.44 2.90 -3.41
C PRO A 15 10.59 2.87 -2.15
N VAL A 16 11.08 3.50 -1.11
CA VAL A 16 10.32 3.64 0.13
C VAL A 16 10.01 5.10 0.37
N LEU A 17 8.94 5.35 1.13
CA LEU A 17 8.57 6.68 1.56
C LEU A 17 9.09 6.90 2.98
N ALA A 18 9.37 8.13 3.34
CA ALA A 18 9.69 8.48 4.72
C ALA A 18 8.43 8.96 5.43
N THR A 19 8.34 8.70 6.73
CA THR A 19 7.20 9.17 7.55
C THR A 19 7.01 10.68 7.47
N SER A 20 8.10 11.42 7.26
CA SER A 20 8.08 12.88 7.15
C SER A 20 7.87 13.42 5.74
N ASP A 21 7.80 12.55 4.73
CA ASP A 21 7.57 13.01 3.36
C ASP A 21 6.22 13.71 3.26
N PRO A 22 6.15 14.85 2.53
CA PRO A 22 4.86 15.43 2.21
C PRO A 22 4.07 14.51 1.29
N LEU A 23 2.75 14.56 1.39
CA LEU A 23 1.89 13.74 0.53
C LEU A 23 2.16 13.96 -0.96
N ASP A 24 2.45 15.19 -1.36
CA ASP A 24 2.78 15.50 -2.75
C ASP A 24 3.96 14.67 -3.25
N ASP A 25 5.03 14.61 -2.48
CA ASP A 25 6.22 13.84 -2.86
C ASP A 25 5.93 12.35 -2.87
N ALA A 26 5.17 11.88 -1.89
CA ALA A 26 4.79 10.47 -1.81
C ALA A 26 3.96 10.05 -3.02
N VAL A 27 2.99 10.86 -3.41
CA VAL A 27 2.13 10.57 -4.56
C VAL A 27 2.95 10.52 -5.85
N ARG A 28 3.89 11.45 -6.02
CA ARG A 28 4.75 11.44 -7.20
C ARG A 28 5.59 10.17 -7.29
N LYS A 29 6.12 9.70 -6.15
CA LYS A 29 6.88 8.45 -6.10
C LYS A 29 6.01 7.25 -6.43
N ILE A 30 4.78 7.22 -5.89
CA ILE A 30 3.83 6.14 -6.17
C ILE A 30 3.52 6.09 -7.66
N ILE A 31 3.20 7.23 -8.26
CA ILE A 31 2.89 7.31 -9.69
C ILE A 31 4.10 6.84 -10.51
N ALA A 32 5.29 7.29 -10.15
CA ALA A 32 6.51 6.93 -10.88
C ALA A 32 6.84 5.43 -10.75
N SER A 33 6.47 4.80 -9.63
CA SER A 33 6.73 3.39 -9.40
C SER A 33 5.79 2.46 -10.14
N ASP A 34 4.67 2.97 -10.61
CA ASP A 34 3.60 2.19 -11.23
C ASP A 34 3.03 1.13 -10.27
N LEU A 35 3.09 1.41 -8.99
CA LEU A 35 2.55 0.54 -7.93
C LEU A 35 1.39 1.24 -7.25
N PRO A 36 0.47 0.49 -6.61
CA PRO A 36 -0.67 1.10 -5.93
C PRO A 36 -0.32 1.73 -4.59
N ALA A 37 0.84 1.38 -4.04
CA ALA A 37 1.27 1.84 -2.73
C ALA A 37 2.76 1.58 -2.56
N LEU A 38 3.37 2.23 -1.58
CA LEU A 38 4.78 2.03 -1.23
C LEU A 38 4.93 1.89 0.28
N PRO A 39 5.93 1.13 0.73
CA PRO A 39 6.24 1.05 2.15
C PRO A 39 6.75 2.37 2.69
N VAL A 40 6.45 2.65 3.94
CA VAL A 40 6.88 3.85 4.65
C VAL A 40 7.86 3.44 5.74
N VAL A 41 8.98 4.14 5.82
CA VAL A 41 10.00 3.91 6.84
C VAL A 41 10.21 5.17 7.67
N ASP A 42 10.69 4.98 8.90
CA ASP A 42 11.03 6.10 9.77
C ASP A 42 12.46 6.60 9.54
N GLY A 43 12.90 7.54 10.36
CA GLY A 43 14.25 8.12 10.25
C GLY A 43 15.38 7.11 10.42
N ASP A 44 15.12 5.99 11.07
CA ASP A 44 16.09 4.90 11.24
C ASP A 44 16.00 3.85 10.13
N GLY A 45 15.10 4.06 9.18
CA GLY A 45 14.91 3.12 8.09
C GLY A 45 14.02 1.93 8.42
N ALA A 46 13.34 1.95 9.56
CA ALA A 46 12.47 0.85 9.98
C ALA A 46 11.07 0.99 9.36
N TYR A 47 10.53 -0.13 8.92
CA TYR A 47 9.20 -0.19 8.34
C TYR A 47 8.14 0.26 9.34
N ARG A 48 7.25 1.17 8.91
CA ARG A 48 6.22 1.75 9.77
C ARG A 48 4.80 1.56 9.23
N GLY A 49 4.64 1.34 7.95
CA GLY A 49 3.33 1.18 7.35
C GLY A 49 3.38 1.31 5.84
N ILE A 50 2.20 1.48 5.26
CA ILE A 50 2.04 1.58 3.81
C ILE A 50 1.24 2.85 3.50
N PHE A 51 1.64 3.56 2.46
CA PHE A 51 0.88 4.68 1.96
C PHE A 51 0.67 4.49 0.45
N GLY A 52 -0.55 4.64 0.01
CA GLY A 52 -0.87 4.46 -1.40
C GLY A 52 -2.16 5.14 -1.79
N GLU A 53 -2.75 4.66 -2.87
CA GLU A 53 -3.97 5.22 -3.47
C GLU A 53 -5.07 5.43 -2.44
N ARG A 54 -5.35 4.40 -1.66
CA ARG A 54 -6.45 4.44 -0.69
C ARG A 54 -6.21 5.49 0.39
N GLU A 55 -5.00 5.54 0.92
CA GLU A 55 -4.64 6.49 1.97
C GLU A 55 -4.67 7.92 1.45
N PHE A 56 -4.23 8.13 0.22
CA PHE A 56 -4.29 9.45 -0.39
C PHE A 56 -5.73 9.90 -0.62
N ILE A 57 -6.57 9.00 -1.12
CA ILE A 57 -8.00 9.31 -1.30
C ILE A 57 -8.62 9.69 0.04
N THR A 58 -8.28 8.97 1.11
CA THR A 58 -8.75 9.29 2.45
C THR A 58 -8.26 10.67 2.91
N ALA A 59 -7.00 11.01 2.60
CA ALA A 59 -6.44 12.33 2.97
C ALA A 59 -7.16 13.47 2.24
N VAL A 60 -7.56 13.26 1.00
CA VAL A 60 -8.31 14.27 0.23
C VAL A 60 -9.75 14.38 0.72
N PHE A 61 -10.34 13.27 1.15
CA PHE A 61 -11.75 13.24 1.58
C PHE A 61 -11.89 12.68 3.00
N PRO A 62 -11.26 13.29 4.00
CA PRO A 62 -11.37 12.79 5.36
C PRO A 62 -12.81 12.92 5.85
N GLY A 63 -13.32 11.88 6.48
CA GLY A 63 -14.70 11.88 6.96
C GLY A 63 -15.76 11.68 5.88
N TYR A 64 -15.37 11.68 4.61
CA TYR A 64 -16.29 11.55 3.50
C TYR A 64 -17.00 10.18 3.49
N LEU A 65 -16.30 9.15 3.90
CA LEU A 65 -16.85 7.80 3.92
C LEU A 65 -18.06 7.68 4.84
N GLY A 66 -18.10 8.44 5.94
CA GLY A 66 -19.24 8.47 6.84
C GLY A 66 -20.47 9.10 6.19
N GLU A 67 -20.26 10.09 5.36
CA GLU A 67 -21.34 10.82 4.69
C GLU A 67 -21.87 10.08 3.46
N LEU A 68 -21.07 9.23 2.85
CA LEU A 68 -21.48 8.44 1.68
C LEU A 68 -22.63 7.48 1.97
N LYS A 69 -22.92 7.22 3.24
CA LYS A 69 -24.05 6.39 3.63
C LYS A 69 -25.38 7.08 3.40
N HIS A 70 -25.38 8.38 3.19
CA HIS A 70 -26.59 9.14 2.95
C HIS A 70 -26.80 9.27 1.45
N ALA A 71 -27.93 8.80 0.97
CA ALA A 71 -28.29 8.85 -0.43
C ALA A 71 -28.35 10.30 -0.95
N GLY A 72 -28.04 10.50 -2.21
CA GLY A 72 -28.13 11.82 -2.82
C GLY A 72 -26.92 12.70 -2.58
N PHE A 73 -25.80 12.10 -2.27
CA PHE A 73 -24.56 12.83 -2.10
C PHE A 73 -24.21 13.56 -3.39
N VAL A 74 -24.05 14.83 -3.31
CA VAL A 74 -24.03 15.69 -4.49
C VAL A 74 -22.61 15.92 -4.97
N PRO A 75 -22.35 15.91 -6.30
CA PRO A 75 -21.03 16.23 -6.86
C PRO A 75 -20.41 17.53 -6.32
N ARG A 76 -21.25 18.50 -5.93
CA ARG A 76 -20.76 19.74 -5.33
C ARG A 76 -20.00 19.52 -4.04
N SER A 77 -20.38 18.52 -3.25
CA SER A 77 -19.67 18.21 -2.01
C SER A 77 -18.28 17.66 -2.29
N LEU A 78 -18.15 16.93 -3.38
CA LEU A 78 -16.85 16.44 -3.82
C LEU A 78 -15.93 17.59 -4.18
N GLU A 79 -16.38 18.54 -5.00
CA GLU A 79 -15.60 19.71 -5.36
C GLU A 79 -15.23 20.55 -4.15
N ARG A 80 -16.16 20.74 -3.23
CA ARG A 80 -15.88 21.50 -2.00
C ARG A 80 -14.85 20.79 -1.13
N SER A 81 -14.90 19.48 -1.08
CA SER A 81 -13.91 18.70 -0.34
C SER A 81 -12.52 18.86 -0.96
N LEU A 82 -12.45 18.83 -2.28
CA LEU A 82 -11.19 19.08 -2.99
C LEU A 82 -10.64 20.47 -2.68
N GLU A 83 -11.49 21.49 -2.70
CA GLU A 83 -11.09 22.85 -2.37
C GLU A 83 -10.60 22.98 -0.92
N LYS A 84 -11.33 22.39 0.02
CA LYS A 84 -10.97 22.42 1.43
C LYS A 84 -9.64 21.74 1.70
N ARG A 85 -9.33 20.72 0.94
CA ARG A 85 -8.12 19.92 1.11
C ARG A 85 -7.04 20.26 0.10
N ALA A 86 -7.15 21.40 -0.58
CA ALA A 86 -6.20 21.77 -1.63
C ALA A 86 -4.74 21.82 -1.14
N GLY A 87 -4.53 22.12 0.13
CA GLY A 87 -3.20 22.16 0.74
C GLY A 87 -2.75 20.86 1.37
N CYS A 88 -3.52 19.77 1.25
CA CYS A 88 -3.19 18.51 1.95
C CYS A 88 -1.88 17.89 1.47
N GLY A 89 -1.40 18.25 0.29
CA GLY A 89 -0.13 17.75 -0.23
C GLY A 89 1.08 18.08 0.64
N LEU A 90 0.97 19.07 1.51
CA LEU A 90 2.04 19.44 2.43
C LEU A 90 2.00 18.65 3.74
N GLU A 91 0.93 17.92 4.00
CA GLU A 91 0.80 17.12 5.22
C GLU A 91 1.73 15.91 5.15
N PRO A 92 2.25 15.45 6.29
CA PRO A 92 3.19 14.33 6.27
C PRO A 92 2.50 12.98 6.11
N VAL A 93 3.19 12.09 5.45
CA VAL A 93 2.72 10.71 5.22
C VAL A 93 2.33 10.01 6.51
N ARG A 94 3.07 10.26 7.61
CA ARG A 94 2.80 9.59 8.89
C ARG A 94 1.38 9.80 9.43
N ASP A 95 0.75 10.92 9.05
CA ASP A 95 -0.61 11.22 9.52
C ASP A 95 -1.68 10.41 8.77
N TRP A 96 -1.34 9.82 7.64
CA TRP A 96 -2.30 9.16 6.76
C TRP A 96 -1.97 7.73 6.40
N MET A 97 -0.75 7.28 6.63
CA MET A 97 -0.32 5.92 6.29
C MET A 97 -1.14 4.87 7.04
N ASN A 98 -1.28 3.72 6.42
CA ASN A 98 -1.89 2.56 7.05
C ASN A 98 -0.83 1.88 7.92
N THR A 99 -1.08 1.85 9.22
CA THR A 99 -0.17 1.25 10.20
C THR A 99 -0.53 -0.19 10.55
N GLU A 100 -1.48 -0.78 9.88
CA GLU A 100 -1.78 -2.19 10.06
C GLU A 100 -0.55 -3.00 9.67
N HIS A 101 -0.03 -3.77 10.62
CA HIS A 101 1.23 -4.49 10.41
C HIS A 101 0.99 -5.77 9.62
N VAL A 102 1.11 -5.65 8.30
CA VAL A 102 1.04 -6.77 7.40
C VAL A 102 2.37 -6.84 6.68
N GLU A 103 3.23 -7.76 7.12
CA GLU A 103 4.56 -7.94 6.54
C GLU A 103 4.98 -9.40 6.73
N VAL A 104 5.94 -9.83 5.93
CA VAL A 104 6.56 -11.14 6.08
C VAL A 104 8.07 -10.99 6.18
N GLY A 105 8.71 -11.96 6.81
CA GLY A 105 10.16 -12.00 6.90
C GLY A 105 10.81 -12.59 5.65
N PRO A 106 12.15 -12.64 5.60
CA PRO A 106 12.85 -13.13 4.41
C PRO A 106 12.62 -14.62 4.15
N ASP A 107 12.19 -15.38 5.14
CA ASP A 107 11.89 -16.81 5.00
C ASP A 107 10.41 -17.07 4.77
N PHE A 108 9.72 -16.11 4.16
CA PHE A 108 8.29 -16.24 3.90
C PHE A 108 7.98 -17.45 3.01
N SER A 109 6.76 -17.98 3.15
CA SER A 109 6.25 -19.05 2.31
C SER A 109 5.13 -18.56 1.41
N ASP A 110 4.88 -19.31 0.32
CA ASP A 110 3.76 -19.03 -0.56
C ASP A 110 2.44 -18.99 0.21
N ALA A 111 2.29 -19.91 1.17
CA ALA A 111 1.07 -19.98 1.98
C ALA A 111 0.87 -18.76 2.85
N GLN A 112 1.94 -18.19 3.41
CA GLN A 112 1.85 -16.96 4.21
C GLN A 112 1.36 -15.79 3.35
N VAL A 113 1.91 -15.66 2.15
CA VAL A 113 1.50 -14.58 1.23
C VAL A 113 0.05 -14.76 0.81
N ALA A 114 -0.34 -15.98 0.48
CA ALA A 114 -1.73 -16.28 0.11
C ALA A 114 -2.69 -15.94 1.24
N GLU A 115 -2.35 -16.34 2.47
CA GLU A 115 -3.19 -16.09 3.63
C GLU A 115 -3.39 -14.58 3.86
N ILE A 116 -2.33 -13.80 3.70
CA ILE A 116 -2.41 -12.36 3.85
C ILE A 116 -3.38 -11.77 2.81
N PHE A 117 -3.23 -12.14 1.55
CA PHE A 117 -4.12 -11.62 0.51
C PHE A 117 -5.57 -12.09 0.67
N LEU A 118 -5.79 -13.22 1.31
CA LEU A 118 -7.15 -13.71 1.59
C LEU A 118 -7.82 -12.98 2.76
N HIS A 119 -7.05 -12.61 3.77
CA HIS A 119 -7.59 -12.09 5.02
C HIS A 119 -7.41 -10.59 5.21
N HIS A 120 -6.60 -9.95 4.40
CA HIS A 120 -6.35 -8.53 4.48
C HIS A 120 -6.63 -7.85 3.15
N ARG A 121 -7.19 -6.65 3.23
CA ARG A 121 -7.49 -5.87 2.02
C ARG A 121 -6.29 -5.03 1.61
N VAL A 122 -5.16 -5.67 1.44
CA VAL A 122 -3.94 -4.99 1.04
C VAL A 122 -3.64 -5.29 -0.42
N LEU A 123 -2.99 -4.35 -1.07
CA LEU A 123 -2.61 -4.49 -2.48
C LEU A 123 -1.19 -5.01 -2.64
N LEU A 124 -0.43 -4.99 -1.56
CA LEU A 124 0.93 -5.53 -1.56
C LEU A 124 1.32 -5.95 -0.15
N VAL A 125 2.33 -6.81 -0.07
CA VAL A 125 2.89 -7.30 1.18
C VAL A 125 4.36 -6.92 1.22
N PRO A 126 4.78 -6.09 2.17
CA PRO A 126 6.20 -5.83 2.35
C PRO A 126 6.92 -7.06 2.87
N VAL A 127 8.11 -7.26 2.36
CA VAL A 127 9.05 -8.28 2.86
C VAL A 127 10.12 -7.52 3.62
N THR A 128 10.31 -7.86 4.90
CA THR A 128 11.25 -7.14 5.77
C THR A 128 12.22 -8.10 6.42
N ASP A 129 13.38 -7.57 6.77
CA ASP A 129 14.40 -8.27 7.56
C ASP A 129 14.88 -7.31 8.63
N ASN A 130 14.69 -7.65 9.91
CA ASN A 130 14.99 -6.76 11.03
C ASN A 130 14.36 -5.39 10.83
N HIS A 131 13.08 -5.37 10.47
CA HIS A 131 12.27 -4.17 10.23
C HIS A 131 12.70 -3.35 9.01
N ARG A 132 13.68 -3.80 8.24
CA ARG A 132 14.09 -3.11 7.02
C ARG A 132 13.41 -3.72 5.81
N VAL A 133 12.91 -2.87 4.93
CA VAL A 133 12.18 -3.31 3.75
C VAL A 133 13.16 -3.89 2.73
N LEU A 134 12.96 -5.15 2.36
CA LEU A 134 13.70 -5.78 1.27
C LEU A 134 13.02 -5.54 -0.06
N GLY A 135 11.71 -5.47 -0.06
CA GLY A 135 10.89 -5.28 -1.24
C GLY A 135 9.45 -5.56 -0.93
N VAL A 136 8.64 -5.72 -1.97
CA VAL A 136 7.22 -6.01 -1.85
C VAL A 136 6.80 -7.10 -2.82
N ILE A 137 5.70 -7.78 -2.48
CA ILE A 137 5.01 -8.69 -3.39
C ILE A 137 3.63 -8.10 -3.60
N THR A 138 3.29 -7.81 -4.87
CA THR A 138 1.99 -7.22 -5.17
C THR A 138 0.93 -8.29 -5.34
N ARG A 139 -0.30 -7.94 -5.00
CA ARG A 139 -1.45 -8.84 -5.21
C ARG A 139 -1.64 -9.14 -6.69
N ASN A 140 -1.41 -8.16 -7.55
CA ASN A 140 -1.54 -8.36 -8.99
C ASN A 140 -0.53 -9.40 -9.51
N ASP A 141 0.72 -9.31 -9.08
CA ASP A 141 1.73 -10.29 -9.49
C ASP A 141 1.40 -11.69 -8.96
N PHE A 142 0.93 -11.75 -7.72
CA PHE A 142 0.53 -13.02 -7.12
C PHE A 142 -0.64 -13.64 -7.89
N PHE A 143 -1.64 -12.82 -8.21
CA PHE A 143 -2.78 -13.26 -9.03
C PHE A 143 -2.32 -13.82 -10.37
N ARG A 144 -1.43 -13.10 -11.07
CA ARG A 144 -0.93 -13.54 -12.38
C ARG A 144 -0.15 -14.85 -12.29
N ALA A 145 0.63 -15.02 -11.25
CA ALA A 145 1.40 -16.26 -11.04
C ALA A 145 0.47 -17.44 -10.78
N LEU A 146 -0.57 -17.24 -9.95
CA LEU A 146 -1.57 -18.27 -9.69
C LEU A 146 -2.35 -18.62 -10.96
N ALA A 147 -2.77 -17.59 -11.69
CA ALA A 147 -3.53 -17.80 -12.93
C ALA A 147 -2.72 -18.61 -13.94
N GLY A 148 -1.42 -18.31 -14.06
CA GLY A 148 -0.54 -19.07 -14.96
C GLY A 148 -0.49 -20.55 -14.59
N ARG A 149 -0.39 -20.87 -13.30
CA ARG A 149 -0.39 -22.26 -12.84
C ARG A 149 -1.71 -22.96 -13.12
N VAL A 150 -2.82 -22.28 -12.90
CA VAL A 150 -4.14 -22.86 -13.10
C VAL A 150 -4.44 -23.06 -14.60
N LEU A 151 -4.10 -22.06 -15.40
CA LEU A 151 -4.39 -22.11 -16.84
C LEU A 151 -3.49 -23.07 -17.61
N ASP A 152 -2.28 -23.29 -17.14
CA ASP A 152 -1.31 -24.17 -17.78
C ASP A 152 -1.30 -25.60 -17.21
N ALA A 153 -2.15 -25.85 -16.25
CA ALA A 153 -2.23 -27.17 -15.61
C ALA A 153 -2.90 -28.22 -16.51
#